data_ec634acc4cf945f678a5a64b2d455c12
#
_entry.id   ec634acc4cf945f678a5a64b2d455c12
#
_cell.length_a   1.000
_cell.length_b   1.000
_cell.length_c   1.000
_cell.angle_alpha   90.00
_cell.angle_beta   90.00
_cell.angle_gamma   90.00
#
_symmetry.space_group_name_H-M   'P 1'
#
loop_
_entity.id
_entity.type
_entity.pdbx_description
1 polymer ?
#
loop_
_entity_poly.entity_id
_entity_poly.type
_entity_poly.pdbx_seq_one_letter_code
_entity_poly.pdbx_strand_id
1 'polypeptide(L)'
;MRRVVKWSLGLAAALALVGCGGSQSDTLDEVGRPAAEVRFEGPEARIKIDLPGAKDHVRIVRLENGDMAYLVERVGAGTDRVLTPDEFAALVYRSKTRASWLEAIFNITSPAGILWVSLGLLGQLIFTGRMLVQWIASERTGRSVIPVAFWWMSLGGAVMLVIYFIWRRDIVGILGQGTGLFIYARNLILIRRSRG
;
A
#
# COMPACT_ATOMS: atom_id res chain seq x y z
N MET A 1 -9.68 19.63 40.74
CA MET A 1 -10.70 19.69 39.68
C MET A 1 -10.19 18.96 38.45
N ARG A 2 -10.69 17.74 38.23
CA ARG A 2 -10.28 16.86 37.12
C ARG A 2 -11.12 17.19 35.90
N ARG A 3 -10.53 17.72 34.81
CA ARG A 3 -11.18 17.71 33.50
C ARG A 3 -10.67 16.49 32.73
N VAL A 4 -11.48 15.45 32.70
CA VAL A 4 -11.33 14.30 31.80
C VAL A 4 -11.76 14.76 30.40
N VAL A 5 -10.79 14.88 29.50
CA VAL A 5 -11.08 15.11 28.08
C VAL A 5 -11.52 13.77 27.47
N LYS A 6 -12.81 13.69 27.13
CA LYS A 6 -13.39 12.56 26.40
C LYS A 6 -12.92 12.61 24.94
N TRP A 7 -11.94 11.80 24.61
CA TRP A 7 -11.57 11.45 23.24
C TRP A 7 -12.06 10.03 22.93
N SER A 8 -13.32 9.90 22.67
CA SER A 8 -13.90 8.66 22.15
C SER A 8 -14.99 9.07 21.18
N LEU A 9 -14.72 9.02 19.86
CA LEU A 9 -15.72 8.89 18.79
C LEU A 9 -15.17 9.21 17.37
N GLY A 10 -13.88 9.13 17.13
CA GLY A 10 -13.32 9.43 15.79
C GLY A 10 -12.83 8.23 14.97
N LEU A 11 -12.60 7.06 15.58
CA LEU A 11 -11.92 5.94 14.88
C LEU A 11 -12.88 4.91 14.23
N ALA A 12 -14.15 4.89 14.61
CA ALA A 12 -15.13 3.93 14.09
C ALA A 12 -15.78 4.35 12.75
N ALA A 13 -15.74 5.63 12.40
CA ALA A 13 -16.37 6.13 11.17
C ALA A 13 -15.56 5.93 9.90
N ALA A 14 -14.26 5.64 10.00
CA ALA A 14 -13.39 5.47 8.82
C ALA A 14 -13.49 4.10 8.15
N LEU A 15 -14.04 3.08 8.82
CA LEU A 15 -14.15 1.71 8.29
C LEU A 15 -15.48 1.42 7.55
N ALA A 16 -16.47 2.29 7.65
CA ALA A 16 -17.82 2.06 7.07
C ALA A 16 -17.99 2.61 5.65
N LEU A 17 -17.04 3.33 5.08
CA LEU A 17 -17.13 3.94 3.74
C LEU A 17 -16.45 3.15 2.61
N VAL A 18 -15.94 1.94 2.87
CA VAL A 18 -15.28 1.10 1.86
C VAL A 18 -16.27 0.24 1.05
N GLY A 19 -17.57 0.41 1.22
CA GLY A 19 -18.61 -0.49 0.73
C GLY A 19 -19.40 -0.06 -0.51
N CYS A 20 -18.88 0.80 -1.41
CA CYS A 20 -19.52 1.08 -2.71
C CYS A 20 -18.49 1.34 -3.82
N GLY A 21 -17.63 0.37 -4.07
CA GLY A 21 -16.83 0.29 -5.30
C GLY A 21 -17.63 -0.51 -6.33
N GLY A 22 -18.40 0.17 -7.21
CA GLY A 22 -18.93 -0.44 -8.43
C GLY A 22 -17.76 -1.04 -9.21
N SER A 23 -17.98 -2.21 -9.78
CA SER A 23 -17.02 -3.00 -10.55
C SER A 23 -16.28 -2.13 -11.58
N GLN A 24 -15.02 -1.76 -11.30
CA GLN A 24 -14.13 -1.01 -12.21
C GLN A 24 -13.65 -1.86 -13.40
N SER A 25 -14.05 -3.15 -13.45
CA SER A 25 -13.70 -4.07 -14.53
C SER A 25 -14.41 -3.73 -15.85
N ASP A 26 -15.57 -3.09 -15.81
CA ASP A 26 -16.42 -2.87 -16.98
C ASP A 26 -15.86 -1.83 -17.96
N THR A 27 -15.02 -0.90 -17.50
CA THR A 27 -14.49 0.17 -18.36
C THR A 27 -13.44 -0.29 -19.37
N LEU A 28 -12.71 -1.37 -19.07
CA LEU A 28 -11.72 -1.92 -20.02
C LEU A 28 -12.37 -2.80 -21.09
N ASP A 29 -13.51 -3.43 -20.82
CA ASP A 29 -14.20 -4.27 -21.79
C ASP A 29 -14.90 -3.47 -22.89
N GLU A 30 -15.21 -2.20 -22.64
CA GLU A 30 -15.87 -1.31 -23.59
C GLU A 30 -14.89 -0.57 -24.52
N VAL A 31 -13.56 -0.60 -24.23
CA VAL A 31 -12.57 0.20 -24.94
C VAL A 31 -11.53 -0.69 -25.61
N GLY A 32 -11.19 -0.36 -26.86
CA GLY A 32 -10.15 -1.03 -27.64
C GLY A 32 -10.58 -2.34 -28.30
N ARG A 33 -9.65 -2.94 -29.05
CA ARG A 33 -9.83 -4.23 -29.74
C ARG A 33 -9.23 -5.38 -28.94
N PRO A 34 -9.77 -6.61 -29.04
CA PRO A 34 -9.13 -7.80 -28.45
C PRO A 34 -7.73 -8.00 -29.01
N ALA A 35 -6.74 -8.27 -28.15
CA ALA A 35 -5.35 -8.45 -28.56
C ALA A 35 -5.17 -9.62 -29.52
N ALA A 36 -6.02 -10.63 -29.46
CA ALA A 36 -5.99 -11.81 -30.36
C ALA A 36 -6.28 -11.47 -31.83
N GLU A 37 -6.88 -10.32 -32.09
CA GLU A 37 -7.25 -9.87 -33.45
C GLU A 37 -6.20 -8.94 -34.09
N VAL A 38 -5.13 -8.61 -33.36
CA VAL A 38 -4.15 -7.60 -33.76
C VAL A 38 -2.77 -8.23 -33.89
N ARG A 39 -2.07 -8.00 -35.01
CA ARG A 39 -0.68 -8.40 -35.21
C ARG A 39 0.26 -7.25 -34.86
N PHE A 40 1.37 -7.60 -34.23
CA PHE A 40 2.38 -6.66 -33.76
C PHE A 40 3.70 -6.88 -34.51
N GLU A 41 4.44 -5.81 -34.77
CA GLU A 41 5.75 -5.83 -35.39
C GLU A 41 6.80 -5.11 -34.54
N GLY A 42 8.01 -5.69 -34.47
CA GLY A 42 9.19 -5.06 -33.89
C GLY A 42 9.29 -5.14 -32.36
N PRO A 43 10.24 -4.39 -31.78
CA PRO A 43 10.49 -4.41 -30.35
C PRO A 43 9.37 -3.74 -29.55
N GLU A 44 9.06 -4.33 -28.39
CA GLU A 44 8.05 -3.81 -27.44
C GLU A 44 8.73 -2.96 -26.35
N ALA A 45 8.16 -1.80 -26.05
CA ALA A 45 8.53 -1.03 -24.87
C ALA A 45 7.52 -1.26 -23.74
N ARG A 46 7.99 -1.39 -22.50
CA ARG A 46 7.13 -1.59 -21.31
C ARG A 46 7.14 -0.35 -20.46
N ILE A 47 5.96 0.13 -20.13
CA ILE A 47 5.77 1.23 -19.18
C ILE A 47 5.00 0.74 -17.97
N LYS A 48 5.39 1.17 -16.79
CA LYS A 48 4.68 0.85 -15.57
C LYS A 48 3.58 1.89 -15.35
N ILE A 49 2.33 1.48 -15.50
CA ILE A 49 1.16 2.31 -15.21
C ILE A 49 0.18 1.47 -14.41
N ASP A 50 -0.31 2.06 -13.35
CA ASP A 50 -1.30 1.45 -12.49
C ASP A 50 -2.69 1.83 -12.98
N LEU A 51 -3.35 0.84 -13.59
CA LEU A 51 -4.72 0.95 -14.10
C LEU A 51 -5.60 -0.10 -13.42
N PRO A 52 -6.81 0.27 -12.99
CA PRO A 52 -7.73 -0.67 -12.36
C PRO A 52 -8.06 -1.84 -13.29
N GLY A 53 -7.87 -3.08 -12.80
CA GLY A 53 -8.16 -4.30 -13.55
C GLY A 53 -7.11 -4.70 -14.61
N ALA A 54 -6.03 -3.93 -14.76
CA ALA A 54 -4.90 -4.26 -15.63
C ALA A 54 -3.69 -4.73 -14.81
N LYS A 55 -2.74 -5.44 -15.47
CA LYS A 55 -1.43 -5.70 -14.88
C LYS A 55 -0.63 -4.40 -14.77
N ASP A 56 0.35 -4.37 -13.87
CA ASP A 56 1.18 -3.19 -13.58
C ASP A 56 1.99 -2.66 -14.79
N HIS A 57 1.97 -3.35 -15.91
CA HIS A 57 2.74 -3.02 -17.09
C HIS A 57 1.84 -2.96 -18.32
N VAL A 58 1.95 -1.85 -19.03
CA VAL A 58 1.37 -1.67 -20.35
C VAL A 58 2.50 -1.78 -21.38
N ARG A 59 2.28 -2.53 -22.44
CA ARG A 59 3.27 -2.68 -23.54
C ARG A 59 2.91 -1.70 -24.65
N ILE A 60 3.90 -0.94 -25.10
CA ILE A 60 3.80 -0.14 -26.32
C ILE A 60 4.21 -1.03 -27.47
N VAL A 61 3.34 -1.22 -28.41
CA VAL A 61 3.50 -2.10 -29.56
C VAL A 61 3.32 -1.31 -30.85
N ARG A 62 3.99 -1.77 -31.93
CA ARG A 62 3.76 -1.24 -33.27
C ARG A 62 2.85 -2.21 -34.03
N LEU A 63 1.84 -1.67 -34.68
CA LEU A 63 0.92 -2.41 -35.53
C LEU A 63 1.53 -2.60 -36.93
N GLU A 64 1.05 -3.58 -37.72
CA GLU A 64 1.47 -3.83 -39.10
C GLU A 64 1.33 -2.61 -40.02
N ASN A 65 0.39 -1.72 -39.74
CA ASN A 65 0.21 -0.44 -40.47
C ASN A 65 1.21 0.66 -40.08
N GLY A 66 2.13 0.38 -39.15
CA GLY A 66 3.13 1.31 -38.65
C GLY A 66 2.69 2.17 -37.47
N ASP A 67 1.42 2.14 -37.09
CA ASP A 67 0.90 2.91 -35.96
C ASP A 67 1.34 2.36 -34.61
N MET A 68 1.44 3.24 -33.61
CA MET A 68 1.72 2.83 -32.23
C MET A 68 0.42 2.55 -31.47
N ALA A 69 0.42 1.49 -30.67
CA ALA A 69 -0.70 1.11 -29.84
C ALA A 69 -0.25 0.67 -28.45
N TYR A 70 -1.18 0.61 -27.52
CA TYR A 70 -0.95 0.20 -26.13
C TYR A 70 -1.64 -1.13 -25.86
N LEU A 71 -0.85 -2.17 -25.58
CA LEU A 71 -1.38 -3.46 -25.16
C LEU A 71 -1.53 -3.47 -23.65
N VAL A 72 -2.76 -3.51 -23.19
CA VAL A 72 -3.14 -3.56 -21.78
C VAL A 72 -3.50 -5.00 -21.42
N GLU A 73 -2.63 -5.64 -20.63
CA GLU A 73 -2.87 -6.99 -20.12
C GLU A 73 -3.79 -6.95 -18.89
N ARG A 74 -4.78 -7.82 -18.85
CA ARG A 74 -5.72 -7.90 -17.74
C ARG A 74 -5.23 -8.80 -16.60
N VAL A 75 -5.68 -8.47 -15.39
CA VAL A 75 -5.55 -9.35 -14.22
C VAL A 75 -6.80 -10.23 -14.14
N GLY A 76 -6.64 -11.56 -14.23
CA GLY A 76 -7.73 -12.53 -14.15
C GLY A 76 -8.17 -13.08 -15.52
N ALA A 77 -9.41 -13.50 -15.61
CA ALA A 77 -9.97 -14.20 -16.80
C ALA A 77 -10.39 -13.29 -17.97
N GLY A 78 -9.98 -12.02 -17.96
CA GLY A 78 -10.32 -11.06 -19.02
C GLY A 78 -9.39 -11.15 -20.23
N THR A 79 -9.87 -10.68 -21.39
CA THR A 79 -9.10 -10.62 -22.63
C THR A 79 -8.19 -9.38 -22.64
N ASP A 80 -6.93 -9.55 -23.03
CA ASP A 80 -6.02 -8.44 -23.24
C ASP A 80 -6.55 -7.49 -24.33
N ARG A 81 -6.34 -6.19 -24.17
CA ARG A 81 -6.87 -5.17 -25.07
C ARG A 81 -5.76 -4.34 -25.69
N VAL A 82 -5.95 -4.02 -26.95
CA VAL A 82 -5.13 -3.08 -27.72
C VAL A 82 -5.87 -1.77 -27.86
N LEU A 83 -5.28 -0.70 -27.38
CA LEU A 83 -5.84 0.64 -27.40
C LEU A 83 -5.02 1.56 -28.29
N THR A 84 -5.69 2.45 -28.99
CA THR A 84 -5.04 3.59 -29.65
C THR A 84 -4.48 4.57 -28.62
N PRO A 85 -3.57 5.48 -28.99
CA PRO A 85 -3.06 6.49 -28.09
C PRO A 85 -4.14 7.34 -27.42
N ASP A 86 -5.18 7.70 -28.17
CA ASP A 86 -6.29 8.54 -27.67
C ASP A 86 -7.18 7.77 -26.70
N GLU A 87 -7.50 6.51 -27.00
CA GLU A 87 -8.27 5.63 -26.13
C GLU A 87 -7.51 5.37 -24.81
N PHE A 88 -6.20 5.15 -24.91
CA PHE A 88 -5.35 4.96 -23.74
C PHE A 88 -5.27 6.22 -22.88
N ALA A 89 -5.07 7.39 -23.50
CA ALA A 89 -5.06 8.67 -22.79
C ALA A 89 -6.41 8.94 -22.09
N ALA A 90 -7.52 8.68 -22.76
CA ALA A 90 -8.86 8.82 -22.19
C ALA A 90 -9.09 7.85 -21.02
N LEU A 91 -8.61 6.59 -21.13
CA LEU A 91 -8.70 5.60 -20.07
C LEU A 91 -7.91 6.06 -18.83
N VAL A 92 -6.65 6.47 -19.01
CA VAL A 92 -5.80 6.98 -17.91
C VAL A 92 -6.44 8.21 -17.26
N TYR A 93 -6.94 9.13 -18.05
CA TYR A 93 -7.61 10.33 -17.53
C TYR A 93 -8.83 9.95 -16.67
N ARG A 94 -9.71 9.09 -17.18
CA ARG A 94 -10.90 8.64 -16.45
C ARG A 94 -10.54 7.89 -15.15
N SER A 95 -9.53 7.04 -15.19
CA SER A 95 -9.09 6.27 -14.01
C SER A 95 -8.52 7.19 -12.91
N LYS A 96 -7.76 8.22 -13.29
CA LYS A 96 -7.14 9.14 -12.33
C LYS A 96 -8.10 10.22 -11.80
N THR A 97 -9.06 10.67 -12.59
CA THR A 97 -10.06 11.66 -12.15
C THR A 97 -11.16 11.05 -11.28
N ARG A 98 -11.39 9.75 -11.35
CA ARG A 98 -12.35 9.03 -10.50
C ARG A 98 -11.73 8.49 -9.21
N ALA A 99 -10.40 8.49 -9.10
CA ALA A 99 -9.71 8.04 -7.88
C ALA A 99 -10.17 8.85 -6.68
N SER A 100 -10.59 8.17 -5.62
CA SER A 100 -10.93 8.84 -4.37
C SER A 100 -9.67 9.46 -3.76
N TRP A 101 -9.83 10.49 -2.92
CA TRP A 101 -8.69 11.11 -2.22
C TRP A 101 -7.90 10.09 -1.37
N LEU A 102 -8.57 9.05 -0.86
CA LEU A 102 -7.94 7.94 -0.14
C LEU A 102 -7.04 7.12 -1.08
N GLU A 103 -7.53 6.79 -2.29
CA GLU A 103 -6.73 6.08 -3.30
C GLU A 103 -5.50 6.91 -3.70
N ALA A 104 -5.66 8.22 -3.84
CA ALA A 104 -4.55 9.13 -4.17
C ALA A 104 -3.48 9.19 -3.05
N ILE A 105 -3.89 9.26 -1.77
CA ILE A 105 -2.96 9.34 -0.63
C ILE A 105 -2.30 7.99 -0.36
N PHE A 106 -3.07 6.91 -0.33
CA PHE A 106 -2.56 5.58 0.05
C PHE A 106 -2.07 4.75 -1.14
N ASN A 107 -2.26 5.25 -2.37
CA ASN A 107 -1.92 4.55 -3.61
C ASN A 107 -2.52 3.13 -3.66
N ILE A 108 -3.80 3.03 -3.29
CA ILE A 108 -4.56 1.78 -3.25
C ILE A 108 -5.28 1.63 -4.57
N THR A 109 -4.88 0.66 -5.37
CA THR A 109 -5.47 0.37 -6.69
C THR A 109 -6.09 -1.01 -6.78
N SER A 110 -5.91 -1.82 -5.72
CA SER A 110 -6.42 -3.19 -5.67
C SER A 110 -6.86 -3.59 -4.26
N PRO A 111 -7.75 -4.58 -4.10
CA PRO A 111 -8.12 -5.12 -2.79
C PRO A 111 -6.91 -5.63 -1.98
N ALA A 112 -5.90 -6.20 -2.64
CA ALA A 112 -4.65 -6.59 -2.02
C ALA A 112 -3.89 -5.37 -1.46
N GLY A 113 -3.94 -4.22 -2.14
CA GLY A 113 -3.36 -2.96 -1.67
C GLY A 113 -3.96 -2.50 -0.34
N ILE A 114 -5.28 -2.67 -0.15
CA ILE A 114 -5.97 -2.35 1.11
C ILE A 114 -5.38 -3.18 2.26
N LEU A 115 -5.20 -4.49 2.06
CA LEU A 115 -4.63 -5.37 3.08
C LEU A 115 -3.21 -4.93 3.48
N TRP A 116 -2.36 -4.63 2.50
CA TRP A 116 -0.98 -4.20 2.75
C TRP A 116 -0.89 -2.84 3.44
N VAL A 117 -1.70 -1.88 3.02
CA VAL A 117 -1.76 -0.56 3.67
C VAL A 117 -2.28 -0.69 5.10
N SER A 118 -3.30 -1.53 5.32
CA SER A 118 -3.81 -1.81 6.67
C SER A 118 -2.74 -2.44 7.57
N LEU A 119 -1.93 -3.37 7.06
CA LEU A 119 -0.79 -3.95 7.77
C LEU A 119 0.23 -2.88 8.16
N GLY A 120 0.57 -1.98 7.22
CA GLY A 120 1.49 -0.87 7.47
C GLY A 120 0.95 0.11 8.53
N LEU A 121 -0.33 0.49 8.42
CA LEU A 121 -0.98 1.37 9.39
C LEU A 121 -1.05 0.74 10.79
N LEU A 122 -1.41 -0.54 10.87
CA LEU A 122 -1.42 -1.25 12.15
C LEU A 122 -0.02 -1.34 12.76
N GLY A 123 0.98 -1.65 11.95
CA GLY A 123 2.39 -1.62 12.37
C GLY A 123 2.80 -0.24 12.89
N GLN A 124 2.40 0.82 12.21
CA GLN A 124 2.68 2.20 12.61
C GLN A 124 1.96 2.57 13.92
N LEU A 125 0.71 2.16 14.11
CA LEU A 125 -0.03 2.40 15.36
C LEU A 125 0.65 1.71 16.56
N ILE A 126 1.06 0.44 16.40
CA ILE A 126 1.78 -0.30 17.44
C ILE A 126 3.12 0.39 17.73
N PHE A 127 3.86 0.74 16.67
CA PHE A 127 5.16 1.38 16.79
C PHE A 127 5.10 2.75 17.43
N THR A 128 4.10 3.56 17.12
CA THR A 128 3.87 4.86 17.74
C THR A 128 3.32 4.70 19.16
N GLY A 129 2.42 3.76 19.38
CA GLY A 129 1.80 3.47 20.68
C GLY A 129 2.84 3.14 21.77
N ARG A 130 4.01 2.60 21.40
CA ARG A 130 5.12 2.37 22.36
C ARG A 130 5.55 3.62 23.09
N MET A 131 5.52 4.77 22.42
CA MET A 131 5.90 6.05 23.02
C MET A 131 4.87 6.48 24.07
N LEU A 132 3.59 6.22 23.83
CA LEU A 132 2.52 6.47 24.81
C LEU A 132 2.68 5.57 26.03
N VAL A 133 3.02 4.28 25.83
CA VAL A 133 3.27 3.34 26.93
C VAL A 133 4.47 3.80 27.78
N GLN A 134 5.55 4.23 27.15
CA GLN A 134 6.72 4.77 27.84
C GLN A 134 6.37 6.05 28.61
N TRP A 135 5.66 6.98 27.98
CA TRP A 135 5.25 8.24 28.62
C TRP A 135 4.37 8.00 29.84
N ILE A 136 3.33 7.16 29.73
CA ILE A 136 2.46 6.81 30.86
C ILE A 136 3.25 6.15 32.00
N ALA A 137 4.18 5.23 31.68
CA ALA A 137 5.00 4.58 32.67
C ALA A 137 5.93 5.57 33.42
N SER A 138 6.53 6.50 32.68
CA SER A 138 7.41 7.53 33.24
C SER A 138 6.63 8.51 34.11
N GLU A 139 5.44 8.94 33.69
CA GLU A 139 4.56 9.83 34.44
C GLU A 139 4.13 9.20 35.78
N ARG A 140 3.75 7.90 35.74
CA ARG A 140 3.34 7.17 36.96
C ARG A 140 4.45 6.95 37.96
N THR A 141 5.70 6.86 37.51
CA THR A 141 6.87 6.59 38.37
C THR A 141 7.60 7.87 38.80
N GLY A 142 7.22 9.03 38.20
CA GLY A 142 7.91 10.33 38.46
C GLY A 142 9.35 10.36 37.95
N ARG A 143 9.77 9.40 37.09
CA ARG A 143 11.11 9.30 36.52
C ARG A 143 11.06 8.68 35.14
N SER A 144 12.06 8.96 34.30
CA SER A 144 12.15 8.36 32.97
C SER A 144 12.42 6.85 33.07
N VAL A 145 11.47 6.04 32.63
CA VAL A 145 11.58 4.57 32.61
C VAL A 145 11.16 4.01 31.26
N ILE A 146 11.77 2.89 30.86
CA ILE A 146 11.44 2.17 29.63
C ILE A 146 10.84 0.81 30.03
N PRO A 147 9.51 0.65 29.98
CA PRO A 147 8.88 -0.62 30.34
C PRO A 147 9.17 -1.70 29.30
N VAL A 148 9.13 -2.98 29.69
CA VAL A 148 9.40 -4.11 28.77
C VAL A 148 8.44 -4.13 27.59
N ALA A 149 7.20 -3.70 27.80
CA ALA A 149 6.19 -3.57 26.75
C ALA A 149 6.64 -2.67 25.58
N PHE A 150 7.42 -1.63 25.86
CA PHE A 150 8.02 -0.76 24.83
C PHE A 150 8.85 -1.57 23.82
N TRP A 151 9.66 -2.51 24.30
CA TRP A 151 10.54 -3.30 23.43
C TRP A 151 9.75 -4.33 22.59
N TRP A 152 8.72 -4.96 23.17
CA TRP A 152 7.84 -5.87 22.43
C TRP A 152 7.02 -5.16 21.36
N MET A 153 6.46 -4.00 21.69
CA MET A 153 5.73 -3.18 20.72
C MET A 153 6.66 -2.67 19.61
N SER A 154 7.89 -2.27 19.98
CA SER A 154 8.91 -1.84 19.00
C SER A 154 9.24 -2.97 18.03
N LEU A 155 9.49 -4.18 18.54
CA LEU A 155 9.82 -5.33 17.70
C LEU A 155 8.65 -5.71 16.78
N GLY A 156 7.45 -5.88 17.35
CA GLY A 156 6.26 -6.26 16.58
C GLY A 156 5.89 -5.23 15.52
N GLY A 157 5.82 -3.95 15.90
CA GLY A 157 5.52 -2.87 14.96
C GLY A 157 6.56 -2.74 13.85
N ALA A 158 7.87 -2.83 14.19
CA ALA A 158 8.94 -2.76 13.21
C ALA A 158 8.94 -3.94 12.23
N VAL A 159 8.64 -5.17 12.68
CA VAL A 159 8.49 -6.34 11.80
C VAL A 159 7.36 -6.10 10.78
N MET A 160 6.19 -5.65 11.24
CA MET A 160 5.06 -5.35 10.34
C MET A 160 5.43 -4.26 9.32
N LEU A 161 6.10 -3.21 9.76
CA LEU A 161 6.55 -2.12 8.89
C LEU A 161 7.60 -2.57 7.88
N VAL A 162 8.57 -3.40 8.27
CA VAL A 162 9.58 -3.95 7.34
C VAL A 162 8.90 -4.79 6.26
N ILE A 163 7.95 -5.66 6.64
CA ILE A 163 7.18 -6.48 5.68
C ILE A 163 6.42 -5.57 4.71
N TYR A 164 5.77 -4.51 5.21
CA TYR A 164 5.08 -3.52 4.39
C TYR A 164 6.03 -2.80 3.42
N PHE A 165 7.20 -2.33 3.89
CA PHE A 165 8.17 -1.62 3.06
C PHE A 165 8.83 -2.53 2.01
N ILE A 166 9.05 -3.83 2.32
CA ILE A 166 9.52 -4.82 1.34
C ILE A 166 8.49 -4.96 0.21
N TRP A 167 7.21 -5.11 0.54
CA TRP A 167 6.15 -5.17 -0.46
C TRP A 167 6.10 -3.88 -1.29
N ARG A 168 6.23 -2.72 -0.65
CA ARG A 168 6.24 -1.42 -1.32
C ARG A 168 7.52 -1.13 -2.11
N ARG A 169 8.56 -1.93 -1.93
CA ARG A 169 9.92 -1.73 -2.50
C ARG A 169 10.55 -0.40 -2.08
N ASP A 170 10.29 0.03 -0.85
CA ASP A 170 10.82 1.25 -0.25
C ASP A 170 12.09 0.93 0.55
N ILE A 171 13.24 1.17 -0.06
CA ILE A 171 14.54 0.87 0.53
C ILE A 171 14.83 1.73 1.76
N VAL A 172 14.34 2.99 1.79
CA VAL A 172 14.54 3.91 2.91
C VAL A 172 13.79 3.41 4.14
N GLY A 173 12.54 2.99 3.94
CA GLY A 173 11.72 2.39 4.99
C GLY A 173 12.31 1.09 5.52
N ILE A 174 12.82 0.21 4.64
CA ILE A 174 13.46 -1.06 5.02
C ILE A 174 14.70 -0.82 5.89
N LEU A 175 15.59 0.07 5.47
CA LEU A 175 16.80 0.39 6.22
C LEU A 175 16.50 1.06 7.57
N GLY A 176 15.54 2.00 7.58
CA GLY A 176 15.12 2.70 8.78
C GLY A 176 14.56 1.77 9.86
N GLN A 177 13.66 0.86 9.49
CA GLN A 177 13.06 -0.08 10.43
C GLN A 177 13.96 -1.29 10.72
N GLY A 178 14.71 -1.77 9.71
CA GLY A 178 15.61 -2.94 9.83
C GLY A 178 16.70 -2.75 10.88
N THR A 179 17.33 -1.58 10.92
CA THR A 179 18.32 -1.24 11.95
C THR A 179 17.73 -1.30 13.36
N GLY A 180 16.49 -0.80 13.53
CA GLY A 180 15.76 -0.87 14.78
C GLY A 180 15.49 -2.29 15.26
N LEU A 181 15.13 -3.21 14.35
CA LEU A 181 14.84 -4.61 14.68
C LEU A 181 15.98 -5.27 15.48
N PHE A 182 17.23 -5.08 15.03
CA PHE A 182 18.39 -5.63 15.70
C PHE A 182 18.51 -5.10 17.14
N ILE A 183 18.31 -3.78 17.32
CA ILE A 183 18.38 -3.13 18.63
C ILE A 183 17.26 -3.63 19.55
N TYR A 184 16.03 -3.76 19.06
CA TYR A 184 14.89 -4.21 19.87
C TYR A 184 15.04 -5.66 20.30
N ALA A 185 15.44 -6.54 19.37
CA ALA A 185 15.71 -7.95 19.67
C ALA A 185 16.84 -8.10 20.72
N ARG A 186 17.93 -7.34 20.55
CA ARG A 186 19.06 -7.36 21.49
C ARG A 186 18.63 -6.93 22.91
N ASN A 187 17.84 -5.86 23.03
CA ASN A 187 17.36 -5.41 24.32
C ASN A 187 16.43 -6.44 24.99
N LEU A 188 15.54 -7.08 24.25
CA LEU A 188 14.68 -8.14 24.77
C LEU A 188 15.49 -9.34 25.29
N ILE A 189 16.55 -9.74 24.58
CA ILE A 189 17.46 -10.81 25.02
C ILE A 189 18.16 -10.42 26.33
N LEU A 190 18.65 -9.19 26.44
CA LEU A 190 19.31 -8.71 27.66
C LEU A 190 18.35 -8.72 28.86
N ILE A 191 17.11 -8.24 28.66
CA ILE A 191 16.07 -8.24 29.71
C ILE A 191 15.73 -9.66 30.15
N ARG A 192 15.65 -10.64 29.22
CA ARG A 192 15.42 -12.04 29.60
C ARG A 192 16.57 -12.59 30.42
N ARG A 193 17.82 -12.30 30.06
CA ARG A 193 19.02 -12.76 30.80
C ARG A 193 19.15 -12.17 32.20
N SER A 194 18.65 -10.96 32.42
CA SER A 194 18.71 -10.29 33.73
C SER A 194 17.63 -10.73 34.72
N ARG A 195 16.62 -11.51 34.22
CA ARG A 195 15.49 -12.02 35.04
C ARG A 195 15.58 -13.51 35.37
N GLY A 196 16.49 -14.25 34.77
CA GLY A 196 16.83 -15.63 35.04
C GLY A 196 18.16 -15.74 35.78
#